data_76b509b66b50c0c6e5160712f279b676
#
_entry.id   76b509b66b50c0c6e5160712f279b676
#
_cell.length_a   1.000
_cell.length_b   1.000
_cell.length_c   1.000
_cell.angle_alpha   90.00
_cell.angle_beta   90.00
_cell.angle_gamma   90.00
#
_symmetry.space_group_name_H-M   'P 1'
#
loop_
_entity.id
_entity.type
_entity.pdbx_description
1 polymer ?
#
loop_
_entity_poly.entity_id
_entity_poly.type
_entity_poly.pdbx_seq_one_letter_code
_entity_poly.pdbx_strand_id
1 'polypeptide(L)'
;LIPPFEIVVSRNNLVIDLGTLTDEYEKEISIHTTATSKDGEKTILAGKEVTIVDTVKLDGLTKGTKYQLKGWQMLKEENAELIIDGKRVENDYTFVADDEEMKVEISYTFNASALGGKNLVTFEELYDFSNPDEPVKVAEHKDIEDDGQTVLITERIIKIHTTATDKDGNKELEAGKDVTIIDTVTLEGLEVGTQYKLVGWQMLKEENA
;
A
#
# COMPACT_ATOMS: atom_id res chain seq x y z
N LEU A 1 -25.87 22.97 -19.42
CA LEU A 1 -27.27 23.49 -19.38
C LEU A 1 -27.25 24.87 -19.96
N ILE A 2 -28.03 25.10 -21.07
CA ILE A 2 -28.16 26.41 -21.69
C ILE A 2 -28.94 27.32 -20.73
N PRO A 3 -28.39 28.45 -20.30
CA PRO A 3 -29.10 29.35 -19.39
C PRO A 3 -30.36 29.91 -20.11
N PRO A 4 -31.44 30.17 -19.35
CA PRO A 4 -32.65 30.79 -19.92
C PRO A 4 -32.32 32.19 -20.43
N PHE A 5 -32.86 32.52 -21.60
CA PHE A 5 -32.77 33.84 -22.22
C PHE A 5 -34.13 34.34 -22.59
N GLU A 6 -34.31 35.66 -22.58
CA GLU A 6 -35.56 36.31 -22.96
C GLU A 6 -35.49 36.79 -24.43
N ILE A 7 -36.56 36.54 -25.18
CA ILE A 7 -36.71 36.97 -26.55
C ILE A 7 -37.88 37.96 -26.64
N VAL A 8 -37.62 39.14 -27.14
CA VAL A 8 -38.66 40.10 -27.47
C VAL A 8 -39.06 39.88 -28.92
N VAL A 9 -40.25 39.30 -29.13
CA VAL A 9 -40.78 39.07 -30.48
C VAL A 9 -41.47 40.34 -31.01
N SER A 10 -41.00 40.87 -32.14
CA SER A 10 -41.62 41.98 -32.88
C SER A 10 -42.10 41.51 -34.24
N ARG A 11 -42.95 42.29 -34.89
CA ARG A 11 -43.47 41.92 -36.19
C ARG A 11 -42.42 41.72 -37.30
N ASN A 12 -41.21 42.18 -37.08
CA ASN A 12 -40.09 42.07 -38.01
C ASN A 12 -39.08 40.96 -37.63
N ASN A 13 -39.26 40.27 -36.51
CA ASN A 13 -38.39 39.17 -36.06
C ASN A 13 -39.07 37.83 -36.30
N LEU A 14 -39.07 37.39 -37.56
CA LEU A 14 -39.62 36.08 -37.93
C LEU A 14 -38.62 34.93 -37.78
N VAL A 15 -37.34 35.24 -37.77
CA VAL A 15 -36.26 34.27 -37.55
C VAL A 15 -35.27 34.89 -36.57
N ILE A 16 -34.96 34.17 -35.53
CA ILE A 16 -33.96 34.54 -34.56
C ILE A 16 -32.84 33.53 -34.69
N ASP A 17 -31.69 34.00 -35.17
CA ASP A 17 -30.45 33.22 -35.15
C ASP A 17 -29.83 33.35 -33.76
N LEU A 18 -29.80 32.25 -33.01
CA LEU A 18 -29.23 32.17 -31.69
C LEU A 18 -27.70 31.98 -31.72
N GLY A 19 -27.11 31.92 -32.90
CA GLY A 19 -25.70 31.59 -33.07
C GLY A 19 -25.38 30.14 -32.75
N THR A 20 -24.12 29.86 -32.54
CA THR A 20 -23.67 28.55 -32.10
C THR A 20 -23.79 28.49 -30.59
N LEU A 21 -24.68 27.61 -30.10
CA LEU A 21 -24.75 27.27 -28.67
C LEU A 21 -23.77 26.12 -28.43
N THR A 22 -22.72 26.38 -27.69
CA THR A 22 -21.79 25.34 -27.21
C THR A 22 -22.15 24.99 -25.78
N ASP A 23 -22.52 23.73 -25.55
CA ASP A 23 -22.57 23.16 -24.21
C ASP A 23 -21.18 22.59 -23.95
N GLU A 24 -20.44 23.19 -23.04
CA GLU A 24 -19.17 22.62 -22.57
C GLU A 24 -19.52 21.44 -21.66
N TYR A 25 -19.43 20.23 -22.21
CA TYR A 25 -19.49 19.02 -21.41
C TYR A 25 -18.20 18.92 -20.59
N GLU A 26 -18.29 19.26 -19.29
CA GLU A 26 -17.19 18.97 -18.38
C GLU A 26 -17.11 17.46 -18.21
N LYS A 27 -16.05 16.85 -18.77
CA LYS A 27 -15.75 15.44 -18.58
C LYS A 27 -15.46 15.20 -17.10
N GLU A 28 -16.22 14.29 -16.49
CA GLU A 28 -15.99 13.91 -15.10
C GLU A 28 -14.64 13.19 -14.97
N ILE A 29 -13.80 13.66 -14.06
CA ILE A 29 -12.51 13.01 -13.77
C ILE A 29 -12.79 11.77 -12.95
N SER A 30 -12.26 10.62 -13.40
CA SER A 30 -12.34 9.36 -12.68
C SER A 30 -10.97 8.85 -12.26
N ILE A 31 -10.94 8.15 -11.13
CA ILE A 31 -9.76 7.52 -10.55
C ILE A 31 -10.07 6.05 -10.25
N HIS A 32 -9.17 5.16 -10.65
CA HIS A 32 -9.22 3.74 -10.36
C HIS A 32 -7.83 3.25 -9.98
N THR A 33 -7.72 2.55 -8.85
CA THR A 33 -6.42 2.18 -8.28
C THR A 33 -6.29 0.69 -8.05
N THR A 34 -5.04 0.21 -7.99
CA THR A 34 -4.72 -1.18 -7.68
C THR A 34 -3.43 -1.23 -6.86
N ALA A 35 -3.55 -1.61 -5.59
CA ALA A 35 -2.43 -1.75 -4.67
C ALA A 35 -1.83 -3.16 -4.73
N THR A 36 -0.48 -3.25 -4.73
CA THR A 36 0.27 -4.51 -4.75
C THR A 36 1.59 -4.37 -3.99
N SER A 37 2.30 -5.49 -3.80
CA SER A 37 3.73 -5.47 -3.46
C SER A 37 4.56 -4.92 -4.63
N LYS A 38 5.87 -4.71 -4.42
CA LYS A 38 6.82 -4.39 -5.51
C LYS A 38 6.87 -5.44 -6.62
N ASP A 39 6.51 -6.69 -6.30
CA ASP A 39 6.54 -7.83 -7.23
C ASP A 39 5.15 -8.05 -7.89
N GLY A 40 4.18 -7.18 -7.62
CA GLY A 40 2.82 -7.26 -8.19
C GLY A 40 1.86 -8.18 -7.43
N GLU A 41 2.25 -8.67 -6.25
CA GLU A 41 1.45 -9.61 -5.45
C GLU A 41 0.50 -8.89 -4.48
N LYS A 42 -0.59 -9.56 -4.10
CA LYS A 42 -1.56 -9.08 -3.09
C LYS A 42 -1.15 -9.42 -1.65
N THR A 43 0.00 -10.05 -1.48
CA THR A 43 0.54 -10.43 -0.16
C THR A 43 1.95 -9.92 0.01
N ILE A 44 2.29 -9.48 1.22
CA ILE A 44 3.64 -9.02 1.61
C ILE A 44 4.00 -9.64 2.95
N LEU A 45 5.19 -10.21 3.06
CA LEU A 45 5.69 -10.74 4.33
C LEU A 45 6.01 -9.61 5.32
N ALA A 46 5.49 -9.70 6.54
CA ALA A 46 5.78 -8.73 7.61
C ALA A 46 7.28 -8.52 7.79
N GLY A 47 7.71 -7.26 7.91
CA GLY A 47 9.12 -6.90 8.02
C GLY A 47 9.32 -5.41 8.32
N LYS A 48 10.59 -5.03 8.61
CA LYS A 48 10.96 -3.66 9.00
C LYS A 48 10.81 -2.64 7.87
N GLU A 49 10.91 -3.10 6.64
CA GLU A 49 10.81 -2.26 5.45
C GLU A 49 9.96 -2.97 4.40
N VAL A 50 8.69 -2.63 4.37
CA VAL A 50 7.69 -3.13 3.41
C VAL A 50 7.32 -2.00 2.48
N THR A 51 7.07 -2.30 1.21
CA THR A 51 6.57 -1.31 0.27
C THR A 51 5.30 -1.83 -0.40
N ILE A 52 4.25 -1.02 -0.35
CA ILE A 52 3.06 -1.13 -1.17
C ILE A 52 3.22 -0.17 -2.34
N VAL A 53 2.95 -0.63 -3.55
CA VAL A 53 2.90 0.18 -4.78
C VAL A 53 1.45 0.24 -5.23
N ASP A 54 0.92 1.45 -5.30
CA ASP A 54 -0.40 1.66 -5.87
C ASP A 54 -0.29 2.21 -7.29
N THR A 55 -0.97 1.52 -8.21
CA THR A 55 -1.08 1.90 -9.61
C THR A 55 -2.40 2.61 -9.82
N VAL A 56 -2.34 3.90 -10.07
CA VAL A 56 -3.49 4.80 -10.24
C VAL A 56 -3.72 5.06 -11.72
N LYS A 57 -4.91 4.70 -12.21
CA LYS A 57 -5.40 5.04 -13.55
C LYS A 57 -6.34 6.23 -13.43
N LEU A 58 -6.06 7.26 -14.21
CA LEU A 58 -6.78 8.52 -14.23
C LEU A 58 -7.38 8.71 -15.63
N ASP A 59 -8.63 9.16 -15.72
CA ASP A 59 -9.31 9.50 -16.95
C ASP A 59 -10.06 10.83 -16.77
N GLY A 60 -10.19 11.61 -17.85
CA GLY A 60 -10.85 12.91 -17.86
C GLY A 60 -9.95 14.08 -17.44
N LEU A 61 -8.63 13.87 -17.34
CA LEU A 61 -7.70 14.94 -17.00
C LEU A 61 -7.67 16.02 -18.08
N THR A 62 -7.39 17.25 -17.68
CA THR A 62 -7.13 18.36 -18.61
C THR A 62 -5.64 18.44 -18.87
N LYS A 63 -5.23 18.23 -20.12
CA LYS A 63 -3.84 18.30 -20.54
C LYS A 63 -3.20 19.65 -20.18
N GLY A 64 -2.01 19.60 -19.58
CA GLY A 64 -1.27 20.78 -19.13
C GLY A 64 -1.65 21.26 -17.73
N THR A 65 -2.72 20.72 -17.14
CA THR A 65 -3.12 21.02 -15.75
C THR A 65 -2.23 20.27 -14.76
N LYS A 66 -1.87 20.95 -13.69
CA LYS A 66 -1.11 20.37 -12.58
C LYS A 66 -2.08 19.70 -11.60
N TYR A 67 -1.80 18.45 -11.27
CA TYR A 67 -2.56 17.67 -10.30
C TYR A 67 -1.67 17.20 -9.15
N GLN A 68 -2.29 16.96 -7.99
CA GLN A 68 -1.68 16.29 -6.85
C GLN A 68 -2.54 15.10 -6.44
N LEU A 69 -1.91 13.92 -6.43
CA LEU A 69 -2.45 12.71 -5.87
C LEU A 69 -2.00 12.62 -4.41
N LYS A 70 -2.92 12.41 -3.48
CA LYS A 70 -2.66 12.16 -2.06
C LYS A 70 -3.18 10.80 -1.71
N GLY A 71 -2.30 9.93 -1.18
CA GLY A 71 -2.70 8.59 -0.80
C GLY A 71 -2.21 8.21 0.59
N TRP A 72 -2.94 7.30 1.23
CA TRP A 72 -2.61 6.78 2.56
C TRP A 72 -3.10 5.35 2.75
N GLN A 73 -2.56 4.69 3.76
CA GLN A 73 -2.91 3.32 4.09
C GLN A 73 -3.94 3.28 5.22
N MET A 74 -4.90 2.36 5.08
CA MET A 74 -5.93 2.06 6.08
C MET A 74 -5.75 0.65 6.63
N LEU A 75 -6.09 0.43 7.90
CA LEU A 75 -6.30 -0.90 8.49
C LEU A 75 -7.75 -1.31 8.19
N LYS A 76 -7.94 -2.37 7.37
CA LYS A 76 -9.28 -2.78 6.90
C LYS A 76 -10.22 -3.13 8.05
N GLU A 77 -9.78 -3.99 8.95
CA GLU A 77 -10.60 -4.52 10.03
C GLU A 77 -11.02 -3.46 11.04
N GLU A 78 -10.20 -2.46 11.27
CA GLU A 78 -10.46 -1.36 12.20
C GLU A 78 -11.13 -0.16 11.52
N ASN A 79 -11.18 -0.13 10.17
CA ASN A 79 -11.57 1.03 9.37
C ASN A 79 -10.89 2.33 9.86
N ALA A 80 -9.59 2.24 10.09
CA ALA A 80 -8.78 3.30 10.68
C ALA A 80 -7.52 3.56 9.85
N GLU A 81 -7.02 4.79 9.89
CA GLU A 81 -5.74 5.14 9.26
C GLU A 81 -4.58 4.35 9.87
N LEU A 82 -3.67 3.87 9.03
CA LEU A 82 -2.45 3.19 9.49
C LEU A 82 -1.47 4.21 10.04
N ILE A 83 -1.21 4.12 11.34
CA ILE A 83 -0.25 4.96 12.05
C ILE A 83 0.96 4.13 12.47
N ILE A 84 2.15 4.48 12.01
CA ILE A 84 3.42 3.87 12.40
C ILE A 84 4.30 4.95 13.04
N ASP A 85 4.80 4.67 14.24
CA ASP A 85 5.64 5.61 15.02
C ASP A 85 5.00 7.02 15.17
N GLY A 86 3.67 7.04 15.35
CA GLY A 86 2.90 8.27 15.55
C GLY A 86 2.66 9.09 14.27
N LYS A 87 2.96 8.55 13.09
CA LYS A 87 2.73 9.18 11.79
C LYS A 87 1.85 8.32 10.91
N ARG A 88 0.94 8.95 10.16
CA ARG A 88 0.17 8.28 9.13
C ARG A 88 1.10 7.78 8.02
N VAL A 89 0.85 6.56 7.55
CA VAL A 89 1.53 6.03 6.36
C VAL A 89 0.85 6.62 5.14
N GLU A 90 1.45 7.65 4.59
CA GLU A 90 0.94 8.44 3.46
C GLU A 90 2.06 8.84 2.51
N ASN A 91 1.69 9.19 1.29
CA ASN A 91 2.58 9.79 0.31
C ASN A 91 1.79 10.65 -0.67
N ASP A 92 2.44 11.68 -1.21
CA ASP A 92 1.88 12.60 -2.19
C ASP A 92 2.68 12.52 -3.49
N TYR A 93 1.99 12.62 -4.62
CA TYR A 93 2.61 12.70 -5.93
C TYR A 93 2.01 13.86 -6.74
N THR A 94 2.86 14.79 -7.18
CA THR A 94 2.44 15.94 -7.98
C THR A 94 2.96 15.79 -9.40
N PHE A 95 2.08 15.98 -10.40
CA PHE A 95 2.39 15.84 -11.81
C PHE A 95 1.65 16.89 -12.65
N VAL A 96 2.06 17.01 -13.92
CA VAL A 96 1.33 17.77 -14.94
C VAL A 96 0.75 16.76 -15.92
N ALA A 97 -0.54 16.84 -16.19
CA ALA A 97 -1.19 15.94 -17.13
C ALA A 97 -0.62 16.15 -18.54
N ASP A 98 -0.06 15.10 -19.13
CA ASP A 98 0.43 15.08 -20.51
C ASP A 98 -0.60 14.53 -21.50
N ASP A 99 -1.64 13.85 -20.99
CA ASP A 99 -2.79 13.37 -21.74
C ASP A 99 -4.05 13.39 -20.86
N GLU A 100 -5.23 13.13 -21.45
CA GLU A 100 -6.51 12.99 -20.75
C GLU A 100 -6.56 11.72 -19.91
N GLU A 101 -5.88 10.66 -20.36
CA GLU A 101 -5.73 9.40 -19.65
C GLU A 101 -4.27 9.23 -19.19
N MET A 102 -4.06 8.96 -17.91
CA MET A 102 -2.74 8.73 -17.36
C MET A 102 -2.71 7.54 -16.42
N LYS A 103 -1.53 6.92 -16.32
CA LYS A 103 -1.20 5.94 -15.30
C LYS A 103 -0.03 6.46 -14.49
N VAL A 104 -0.22 6.56 -13.18
CA VAL A 104 0.83 6.97 -12.23
C VAL A 104 1.00 5.90 -11.16
N GLU A 105 2.18 5.83 -10.55
CA GLU A 105 2.46 4.92 -9.45
C GLU A 105 2.89 5.72 -8.23
N ILE A 106 2.32 5.39 -7.07
CA ILE A 106 2.68 5.94 -5.78
C ILE A 106 3.09 4.81 -4.84
N SER A 107 4.15 5.00 -4.07
CA SER A 107 4.71 3.95 -3.21
C SER A 107 4.68 4.36 -1.75
N TYR A 108 4.35 3.42 -0.87
CA TYR A 108 4.31 3.59 0.58
C TYR A 108 5.30 2.61 1.21
N THR A 109 6.36 3.12 1.84
CA THR A 109 7.36 2.29 2.52
C THR A 109 7.31 2.54 4.02
N PHE A 110 7.14 1.47 4.80
CA PHE A 110 6.95 1.56 6.25
C PHE A 110 7.37 0.27 6.97
N ASN A 111 7.42 0.33 8.29
CA ASN A 111 7.68 -0.83 9.14
C ASN A 111 6.38 -1.59 9.39
N ALA A 112 6.26 -2.80 8.82
CA ALA A 112 5.12 -3.70 8.97
C ALA A 112 5.42 -4.90 9.87
N SER A 113 6.48 -4.89 10.70
CA SER A 113 6.87 -6.04 11.54
C SER A 113 5.76 -6.47 12.51
N ALA A 114 4.92 -5.54 12.96
CA ALA A 114 3.80 -5.80 13.88
C ALA A 114 2.45 -5.99 13.17
N LEU A 115 2.41 -6.00 11.83
CA LEU A 115 1.17 -6.02 11.05
C LEU A 115 0.84 -7.40 10.46
N GLY A 116 1.56 -8.46 10.85
CA GLY A 116 1.28 -9.82 10.37
C GLY A 116 -0.19 -10.22 10.59
N GLY A 117 -0.84 -10.72 9.54
CA GLY A 117 -2.26 -11.07 9.53
C GLY A 117 -3.23 -9.90 9.25
N LYS A 118 -2.74 -8.67 9.03
CA LYS A 118 -3.58 -7.50 8.76
C LYS A 118 -3.76 -7.26 7.26
N ASN A 119 -4.97 -6.84 6.89
CA ASN A 119 -5.27 -6.31 5.56
C ASN A 119 -5.13 -4.79 5.57
N LEU A 120 -4.37 -4.27 4.61
CA LEU A 120 -4.20 -2.85 4.38
C LEU A 120 -4.91 -2.46 3.10
N VAL A 121 -5.61 -1.32 3.13
CA VAL A 121 -6.32 -0.76 1.98
C VAL A 121 -5.74 0.60 1.67
N THR A 122 -5.39 0.83 0.41
CA THR A 122 -4.86 2.12 -0.04
C THR A 122 -6.02 3.04 -0.43
N PHE A 123 -6.08 4.23 0.13
CA PHE A 123 -7.03 5.29 -0.22
C PHE A 123 -6.33 6.40 -0.98
N GLU A 124 -7.01 6.98 -1.96
CA GLU A 124 -6.48 8.01 -2.85
C GLU A 124 -7.47 9.16 -3.04
N GLU A 125 -6.94 10.38 -3.07
CA GLU A 125 -7.64 11.61 -3.46
C GLU A 125 -6.83 12.35 -4.52
N LEU A 126 -7.49 12.80 -5.58
CA LEU A 126 -6.90 13.61 -6.64
C LEU A 126 -7.36 15.05 -6.52
N TYR A 127 -6.41 15.97 -6.57
CA TYR A 127 -6.65 17.40 -6.52
C TYR A 127 -6.17 18.08 -7.80
N ASP A 128 -6.97 19.01 -8.34
CA ASP A 128 -6.45 20.05 -9.23
C ASP A 128 -5.54 20.96 -8.37
N PHE A 129 -4.29 21.01 -8.73
CA PHE A 129 -3.22 21.71 -8.02
C PHE A 129 -2.66 22.89 -8.83
N SER A 130 -3.48 23.42 -9.75
CA SER A 130 -3.14 24.61 -10.57
C SER A 130 -2.92 25.83 -9.68
N ASN A 131 -3.70 25.95 -8.60
CA ASN A 131 -3.48 26.89 -7.51
C ASN A 131 -3.08 26.13 -6.24
N PRO A 132 -1.77 26.09 -5.87
CA PRO A 132 -1.31 25.36 -4.68
C PRO A 132 -1.86 25.89 -3.35
N ASP A 133 -2.28 27.15 -3.30
CA ASP A 133 -2.85 27.78 -2.09
C ASP A 133 -4.32 27.36 -1.88
N GLU A 134 -5.01 26.95 -2.95
CA GLU A 134 -6.41 26.54 -2.93
C GLU A 134 -6.62 25.29 -3.82
N PRO A 135 -6.07 24.12 -3.44
CA PRO A 135 -6.25 22.90 -4.23
C PRO A 135 -7.70 22.41 -4.18
N VAL A 136 -8.25 22.00 -5.33
CA VAL A 136 -9.64 21.55 -5.45
C VAL A 136 -9.65 20.04 -5.63
N LYS A 137 -10.32 19.29 -4.72
CA LYS A 137 -10.49 17.85 -4.89
C LYS A 137 -11.41 17.58 -6.08
N VAL A 138 -10.94 16.79 -7.05
CA VAL A 138 -11.63 16.48 -8.32
C VAL A 138 -12.04 15.02 -8.46
N ALA A 139 -11.39 14.09 -7.74
CA ALA A 139 -11.77 12.69 -7.70
C ALA A 139 -11.23 12.02 -6.42
N GLU A 140 -11.79 10.85 -6.07
CA GLU A 140 -11.28 10.01 -4.98
C GLU A 140 -11.59 8.53 -5.24
N HIS A 141 -10.77 7.64 -4.67
CA HIS A 141 -11.04 6.21 -4.58
C HIS A 141 -10.77 5.77 -3.14
N LYS A 142 -11.86 5.66 -2.35
CA LYS A 142 -11.81 5.34 -0.90
C LYS A 142 -12.91 4.34 -0.55
N ASP A 143 -12.71 3.10 -0.99
CA ASP A 143 -13.58 1.99 -0.65
C ASP A 143 -12.80 0.98 0.21
N ILE A 144 -13.14 0.89 1.49
CA ILE A 144 -12.48 -0.02 2.44
C ILE A 144 -12.67 -1.50 2.09
N GLU A 145 -13.70 -1.83 1.30
CA GLU A 145 -13.99 -3.19 0.89
C GLU A 145 -13.41 -3.56 -0.50
N ASP A 146 -12.77 -2.61 -1.18
CA ASP A 146 -12.19 -2.87 -2.51
C ASP A 146 -10.98 -3.81 -2.41
N ASP A 147 -11.13 -5.03 -2.95
CA ASP A 147 -10.05 -6.02 -3.05
C ASP A 147 -8.92 -5.55 -3.99
N GLY A 148 -9.23 -4.69 -4.97
CA GLY A 148 -8.24 -4.06 -5.85
C GLY A 148 -7.26 -3.17 -5.10
N GLN A 149 -7.70 -2.53 -4.01
CA GLN A 149 -6.89 -1.68 -3.14
C GLN A 149 -6.34 -2.40 -1.91
N THR A 150 -6.70 -3.68 -1.69
CA THR A 150 -6.34 -4.45 -0.50
C THR A 150 -5.05 -5.24 -0.71
N VAL A 151 -4.15 -5.19 0.29
CA VAL A 151 -2.93 -6.01 0.39
C VAL A 151 -2.88 -6.66 1.77
N LEU A 152 -2.67 -7.99 1.82
CA LEU A 152 -2.49 -8.73 3.07
C LEU A 152 -1.03 -8.72 3.51
N ILE A 153 -0.75 -8.29 4.72
CA ILE A 153 0.54 -8.49 5.37
C ILE A 153 0.55 -9.88 6.02
N THR A 154 1.30 -10.82 5.46
CA THR A 154 1.40 -12.19 6.00
C THR A 154 2.33 -12.25 7.19
N GLU A 155 2.03 -13.15 8.14
CA GLU A 155 2.87 -13.35 9.32
C GLU A 155 4.24 -13.92 8.96
N ARG A 156 5.29 -13.43 9.63
CA ARG A 156 6.62 -14.01 9.57
C ARG A 156 6.75 -15.11 10.63
N ILE A 157 6.80 -16.35 10.18
CA ILE A 157 6.95 -17.51 11.07
C ILE A 157 8.42 -17.90 11.18
N ILE A 158 9.00 -17.73 12.38
CA ILE A 158 10.37 -18.17 12.68
C ILE A 158 10.30 -19.59 13.21
N LYS A 159 11.06 -20.50 12.59
CA LYS A 159 11.20 -21.90 13.05
C LYS A 159 12.62 -22.15 13.49
N ILE A 160 12.74 -22.96 14.54
CA ILE A 160 14.01 -23.46 15.06
C ILE A 160 13.97 -24.99 15.09
N HIS A 161 15.02 -25.59 14.59
CA HIS A 161 15.25 -27.04 14.66
C HIS A 161 16.67 -27.30 15.10
N THR A 162 16.85 -28.23 16.06
CA THR A 162 18.17 -28.53 16.61
C THR A 162 18.49 -30.03 16.54
N THR A 163 19.76 -30.36 16.41
CA THR A 163 20.27 -31.73 16.44
C THR A 163 21.56 -31.79 17.21
N ALA A 164 21.51 -32.43 18.37
CA ALA A 164 22.69 -32.67 19.21
C ALA A 164 23.39 -33.96 18.85
N THR A 165 24.74 -33.94 18.78
CA THR A 165 25.60 -35.07 18.47
C THR A 165 26.92 -34.96 19.22
N ASP A 166 27.76 -36.02 19.18
CA ASP A 166 29.18 -35.87 19.47
C ASP A 166 29.93 -35.18 18.32
N LYS A 167 31.25 -35.04 18.44
CA LYS A 167 32.13 -34.48 17.42
C LYS A 167 32.18 -35.28 16.09
N ASP A 168 31.80 -36.55 16.12
CA ASP A 168 31.84 -37.50 14.99
C ASP A 168 30.43 -37.73 14.40
N GLY A 169 29.39 -36.99 14.90
CA GLY A 169 28.02 -37.07 14.43
C GLY A 169 27.15 -38.16 15.07
N ASN A 170 27.66 -38.86 16.11
CA ASN A 170 26.93 -39.94 16.80
C ASN A 170 25.98 -39.39 17.88
N LYS A 171 24.94 -40.18 18.19
CA LYS A 171 23.94 -39.85 19.22
C LYS A 171 24.30 -40.40 20.60
N GLU A 172 25.31 -41.26 20.68
CA GLU A 172 25.80 -41.88 21.91
C GLU A 172 27.18 -41.37 22.22
N LEU A 173 27.40 -40.96 23.47
CA LEU A 173 28.69 -40.51 23.98
C LEU A 173 29.11 -41.37 25.14
N GLU A 174 30.39 -41.73 25.20
CA GLU A 174 30.96 -42.40 26.36
C GLU A 174 31.10 -41.41 27.54
N ALA A 175 30.75 -41.90 28.73
CA ALA A 175 30.88 -41.10 29.93
C ALA A 175 32.37 -40.86 30.23
N GLY A 176 32.73 -39.63 30.47
CA GLY A 176 34.08 -39.20 30.70
C GLY A 176 34.19 -37.90 31.50
N LYS A 177 35.41 -37.51 31.80
CA LYS A 177 35.67 -36.27 32.54
C LYS A 177 35.38 -35.03 31.70
N ASP A 178 35.67 -35.08 30.41
CA ASP A 178 35.51 -34.00 29.47
C ASP A 178 34.72 -34.54 28.26
N VAL A 179 33.41 -34.26 28.20
CA VAL A 179 32.49 -34.68 27.12
C VAL A 179 32.01 -33.45 26.36
N THR A 180 32.08 -33.51 25.04
CA THR A 180 31.61 -32.43 24.18
C THR A 180 30.35 -32.84 23.45
N ILE A 181 29.30 -32.05 23.55
CA ILE A 181 28.08 -32.13 22.74
C ILE A 181 28.08 -30.96 21.76
N ILE A 182 27.83 -31.28 20.48
CA ILE A 182 27.66 -30.28 19.43
C ILE A 182 26.19 -30.23 19.09
N ASP A 183 25.55 -29.06 19.25
CA ASP A 183 24.19 -28.85 18.85
C ASP A 183 24.16 -28.01 17.57
N THR A 184 23.68 -28.62 16.48
CA THR A 184 23.48 -27.95 15.18
C THR A 184 22.09 -27.35 15.15
N VAL A 185 22.01 -26.04 14.98
CA VAL A 185 20.76 -25.28 14.98
C VAL A 185 20.46 -24.80 13.56
N THR A 186 19.30 -25.18 13.06
CA THR A 186 18.74 -24.66 11.80
C THR A 186 17.64 -23.67 12.11
N LEU A 187 17.73 -22.49 11.49
CA LEU A 187 16.79 -21.39 11.67
C LEU A 187 16.16 -21.04 10.32
N GLU A 188 14.83 -20.90 10.29
CA GLU A 188 14.07 -20.51 9.11
C GLU A 188 13.22 -19.25 9.40
N GLY A 189 12.91 -18.47 8.37
CA GLY A 189 12.01 -17.32 8.49
C GLY A 189 12.65 -16.08 9.13
N LEU A 190 13.97 -16.06 9.31
CA LEU A 190 14.67 -14.89 9.85
C LEU A 190 14.59 -13.69 8.90
N GLU A 191 14.54 -12.50 9.46
CA GLU A 191 14.61 -11.25 8.72
C GLU A 191 16.06 -10.82 8.55
N VAL A 192 16.48 -10.57 7.31
CA VAL A 192 17.83 -10.11 6.99
C VAL A 192 18.12 -8.78 7.68
N GLY A 193 19.31 -8.65 8.29
CA GLY A 193 19.71 -7.43 9.01
C GLY A 193 19.13 -7.29 10.43
N THR A 194 18.30 -8.26 10.88
CA THR A 194 17.84 -8.32 12.28
C THR A 194 18.80 -9.14 13.12
N GLN A 195 19.13 -8.62 14.30
CA GLN A 195 19.99 -9.31 15.26
C GLN A 195 19.17 -10.25 16.14
N TYR A 196 19.54 -11.53 16.19
CA TYR A 196 18.92 -12.55 17.00
C TYR A 196 19.89 -13.06 18.05
N LYS A 197 19.37 -13.54 19.19
CA LYS A 197 20.13 -14.20 20.26
C LYS A 197 19.66 -15.64 20.39
N LEU A 198 20.59 -16.58 20.25
CA LEU A 198 20.35 -17.99 20.56
C LEU A 198 20.78 -18.28 21.97
N VAL A 199 19.94 -18.98 22.77
CA VAL A 199 20.22 -19.45 24.11
C VAL A 199 19.92 -20.94 24.17
N GLY A 200 20.87 -21.73 24.63
CA GLY A 200 20.76 -23.18 24.77
C GLY A 200 21.18 -23.66 26.18
N TRP A 201 20.61 -24.77 26.59
CA TRP A 201 20.99 -25.46 27.85
C TRP A 201 20.78 -26.96 27.68
N GLN A 202 21.46 -27.75 28.54
CA GLN A 202 21.28 -29.18 28.58
C GLN A 202 20.32 -29.56 29.71
N MET A 203 19.50 -30.59 29.45
CA MET A 203 18.57 -31.14 30.47
C MET A 203 18.75 -32.64 30.59
N LEU A 204 18.52 -33.16 31.80
CA LEU A 204 18.43 -34.60 32.06
C LEU A 204 17.04 -35.08 31.63
N LYS A 205 16.97 -35.96 30.61
CA LYS A 205 15.70 -36.39 30.05
C LYS A 205 14.83 -37.15 31.07
N GLU A 206 15.42 -38.02 31.87
CA GLU A 206 14.72 -38.83 32.87
C GLU A 206 14.17 -37.99 34.01
N GLU A 207 14.82 -36.87 34.36
CA GLU A 207 14.42 -35.99 35.45
C GLU A 207 13.60 -34.78 34.96
N ASN A 208 13.57 -34.57 33.64
CA ASN A 208 12.97 -33.37 33.03
C ASN A 208 13.42 -32.07 33.71
N ALA A 209 14.69 -32.00 34.07
CA ALA A 209 15.34 -30.94 34.82
C ALA A 209 16.45 -30.22 34.02
#